data_476334cfb37f9bd8adab3ac6c822c956
#
_entry.id   476334cfb37f9bd8adab3ac6c822c956
#
_cell.length_a   1.000
_cell.length_b   1.000
_cell.length_c   1.000
_cell.angle_alpha   90.00
_cell.angle_beta   90.00
_cell.angle_gamma   90.00
#
_symmetry.space_group_name_H-M   'P 1'
#
loop_
_entity.id
_entity.type
_entity.pdbx_description
1 polymer ?
#
loop_
_entity_poly.entity_id
_entity_poly.type
_entity_poly.pdbx_seq_one_letter_code
_entity_poly.pdbx_strand_id
1 'polypeptide(L)'
;KLCKAKGFDALQMIVWNYASASLLCFLWFKPDLQHISMVNTPWWLIVALGVLLPSIFLCLAKSLQYAGIIKTEIAQRLSVVLSLLSAFFIFQEQFNSLKIIGIALGIAAVISILFSHQKAETGQSSSKQAMLYLALVWFGYALIDVLLKYTTGLGVQFAVALNLMFICAFILSLAYIAISTKTMGNKNNILAGLGLGVLNFANIALYVKAHIL
;
A
#
# COMPACT_ATOMS: atom_id res chain seq x y z
N LYS A 1 -9.93 -14.58 -4.69
CA LYS A 1 -10.41 -15.94 -5.06
C LYS A 1 -10.05 -16.29 -6.51
N LEU A 2 -10.31 -15.40 -7.48
CA LEU A 2 -10.01 -15.61 -8.90
C LEU A 2 -8.53 -15.90 -9.17
N CYS A 3 -7.59 -15.19 -8.53
CA CYS A 3 -6.16 -15.40 -8.72
C CYS A 3 -5.73 -16.80 -8.26
N LYS A 4 -6.23 -17.28 -7.12
CA LYS A 4 -5.90 -18.62 -6.61
C LYS A 4 -6.49 -19.73 -7.47
N ALA A 5 -7.72 -19.54 -8.00
CA ALA A 5 -8.38 -20.50 -8.89
C ALA A 5 -7.69 -20.64 -10.26
N LYS A 6 -6.95 -19.61 -10.71
CA LYS A 6 -6.22 -19.59 -11.97
C LYS A 6 -4.69 -19.87 -11.83
N GLY A 7 -4.23 -20.25 -10.64
CA GLY A 7 -2.82 -20.58 -10.41
C GLY A 7 -1.86 -19.38 -10.47
N PHE A 8 -2.33 -18.16 -10.23
CA PHE A 8 -1.49 -16.97 -10.19
C PHE A 8 -0.56 -16.98 -8.98
N ASP A 9 0.72 -16.68 -9.20
CA ASP A 9 1.70 -16.48 -8.14
C ASP A 9 1.71 -15.01 -7.70
N ALA A 10 1.34 -14.76 -6.44
CA ALA A 10 1.25 -13.43 -5.88
C ALA A 10 2.60 -12.67 -5.92
N LEU A 11 3.73 -13.38 -5.74
CA LEU A 11 5.05 -12.77 -5.77
C LEU A 11 5.39 -12.23 -7.16
N GLN A 12 5.14 -13.03 -8.21
CA GLN A 12 5.36 -12.58 -9.58
C GLN A 12 4.49 -11.38 -9.93
N MET A 13 3.22 -11.40 -9.51
CA MET A 13 2.32 -10.26 -9.73
C MET A 13 2.81 -9.00 -9.02
N ILE A 14 3.37 -9.10 -7.81
CA ILE A 14 3.92 -7.97 -7.05
C ILE A 14 5.11 -7.34 -7.78
N VAL A 15 6.03 -8.13 -8.31
CA VAL A 15 7.17 -7.60 -9.08
C VAL A 15 6.70 -6.79 -10.28
N TRP A 16 5.82 -7.34 -11.09
CA TRP A 16 5.31 -6.65 -12.28
C TRP A 16 4.41 -5.46 -11.94
N ASN A 17 3.72 -5.50 -10.80
CA ASN A 17 2.99 -4.34 -10.26
C ASN A 17 3.95 -3.17 -10.00
N TYR A 18 5.08 -3.41 -9.32
CA TYR A 18 6.04 -2.32 -9.06
C TYR A 18 6.82 -1.90 -10.29
N ALA A 19 7.08 -2.80 -11.23
CA ALA A 19 7.67 -2.44 -12.51
C ALA A 19 6.81 -1.43 -13.29
N SER A 20 5.50 -1.71 -13.43
CA SER A 20 4.60 -0.80 -14.13
C SER A 20 4.31 0.47 -13.31
N ALA A 21 4.17 0.36 -11.99
CA ALA A 21 3.94 1.54 -11.13
C ALA A 21 5.13 2.52 -11.14
N SER A 22 6.37 2.02 -11.11
CA SER A 22 7.58 2.85 -11.18
C SER A 22 7.70 3.56 -12.53
N LEU A 23 7.44 2.82 -13.62
CA LEU A 23 7.48 3.38 -14.98
C LEU A 23 6.41 4.47 -15.17
N LEU A 24 5.17 4.19 -14.76
CA LEU A 24 4.07 5.16 -14.87
C LEU A 24 4.31 6.37 -13.98
N CYS A 25 4.85 6.17 -12.77
CA CYS A 25 5.21 7.26 -11.88
C CYS A 25 6.25 8.18 -12.52
N PHE A 26 7.28 7.61 -13.15
CA PHE A 26 8.30 8.37 -13.84
C PHE A 26 7.73 9.15 -15.03
N LEU A 27 6.89 8.52 -15.86
CA LEU A 27 6.31 9.13 -17.06
C LEU A 27 5.29 10.24 -16.72
N TRP A 28 4.50 10.05 -15.67
CA TRP A 28 3.41 10.95 -15.30
C TRP A 28 3.86 12.13 -14.46
N PHE A 29 4.57 11.85 -13.38
CA PHE A 29 5.00 12.89 -12.45
C PHE A 29 6.31 13.56 -12.85
N LYS A 30 7.08 12.97 -13.79
CA LYS A 30 8.39 13.47 -14.23
C LYS A 30 9.24 13.94 -13.04
N PRO A 31 9.52 13.05 -12.07
CA PRO A 31 10.26 13.44 -10.87
C PRO A 31 11.61 14.03 -11.25
N ASP A 32 11.97 15.14 -10.63
CA ASP A 32 13.29 15.75 -10.84
C ASP A 32 14.34 14.95 -10.06
N LEU A 33 15.00 14.06 -10.77
CA LEU A 33 16.03 13.18 -10.19
C LEU A 33 17.40 13.86 -10.10
N GLN A 34 17.58 15.07 -10.65
CA GLN A 34 18.86 15.78 -10.65
C GLN A 34 19.26 16.27 -9.25
N HIS A 35 18.27 16.51 -8.39
CA HIS A 35 18.49 16.95 -7.02
C HIS A 35 18.64 15.81 -6.01
N ILE A 36 18.68 14.56 -6.47
CA ILE A 36 18.93 13.42 -5.59
C ILE A 36 20.41 13.42 -5.19
N SER A 37 20.65 13.62 -3.90
CA SER A 37 22.01 13.58 -3.33
C SER A 37 22.17 12.33 -2.46
N MET A 38 23.35 11.69 -2.55
CA MET A 38 23.68 10.58 -1.64
C MET A 38 23.68 11.01 -0.17
N VAL A 39 23.94 12.31 0.10
CA VAL A 39 24.06 12.84 1.46
C VAL A 39 22.73 13.39 1.99
N ASN A 40 21.96 14.08 1.15
CA ASN A 40 20.75 14.82 1.58
C ASN A 40 19.45 14.01 1.45
N THR A 41 19.47 12.94 0.67
CA THR A 41 18.28 12.09 0.50
C THR A 41 18.22 11.06 1.62
N PRO A 42 17.09 10.92 2.34
CA PRO A 42 16.95 9.97 3.44
C PRO A 42 16.80 8.53 2.91
N TRP A 43 17.89 7.95 2.41
CA TRP A 43 17.90 6.62 1.78
C TRP A 43 17.34 5.51 2.68
N TRP A 44 17.57 5.62 3.99
CA TRP A 44 17.04 4.64 4.95
C TRP A 44 15.51 4.59 4.95
N LEU A 45 14.83 5.73 4.76
CA LEU A 45 13.37 5.79 4.62
C LEU A 45 12.90 5.17 3.31
N ILE A 46 13.60 5.47 2.21
CA ILE A 46 13.28 4.93 0.89
C ILE A 46 13.43 3.40 0.89
N VAL A 47 14.52 2.89 1.48
CA VAL A 47 14.74 1.45 1.61
C VAL A 47 13.69 0.83 2.53
N ALA A 48 13.39 1.46 3.67
CA ALA A 48 12.35 0.98 4.58
C ALA A 48 10.97 0.90 3.88
N LEU A 49 10.58 1.93 3.14
CA LEU A 49 9.36 1.94 2.32
C LEU A 49 9.42 0.88 1.21
N GLY A 50 10.57 0.73 0.55
CA GLY A 50 10.79 -0.28 -0.50
C GLY A 50 10.65 -1.72 -0.01
N VAL A 51 11.05 -2.02 1.24
CA VAL A 51 10.83 -3.33 1.90
C VAL A 51 9.40 -3.49 2.36
N LEU A 52 8.84 -2.43 2.94
CA LEU A 52 7.51 -2.45 3.56
C LEU A 52 6.42 -2.68 2.51
N LEU A 53 6.51 -2.04 1.34
CA LEU A 53 5.53 -2.14 0.26
C LEU A 53 5.27 -3.59 -0.19
N PRO A 54 6.27 -4.37 -0.65
CA PRO A 54 6.01 -5.74 -1.06
C PRO A 54 5.60 -6.64 0.11
N SER A 55 6.11 -6.38 1.32
CA SER A 55 5.74 -7.13 2.52
C SER A 55 4.25 -6.97 2.85
N ILE A 56 3.73 -5.75 2.76
CA ILE A 56 2.31 -5.47 3.01
C ILE A 56 1.43 -6.08 1.92
N PHE A 57 1.84 -6.05 0.65
CA PHE A 57 1.09 -6.73 -0.41
C PHE A 57 1.00 -8.24 -0.18
N LEU A 58 2.06 -8.87 0.33
CA LEU A 58 2.03 -10.28 0.73
C LEU A 58 1.08 -10.52 1.92
N CYS A 59 1.14 -9.65 2.92
CA CYS A 59 0.21 -9.70 4.06
C CYS A 59 -1.24 -9.50 3.59
N LEU A 60 -1.47 -8.58 2.67
CA LEU A 60 -2.77 -8.34 2.04
C LEU A 60 -3.29 -9.59 1.32
N ALA A 61 -2.45 -10.23 0.50
CA ALA A 61 -2.81 -11.47 -0.20
C ALA A 61 -3.19 -12.59 0.78
N LYS A 62 -2.47 -12.72 1.89
CA LYS A 62 -2.77 -13.67 2.96
C LYS A 62 -4.02 -13.27 3.75
N SER A 63 -4.19 -12.00 4.06
CA SER A 63 -5.41 -11.49 4.71
C SER A 63 -6.66 -11.80 3.89
N LEU A 64 -6.61 -11.58 2.57
CA LEU A 64 -7.69 -11.94 1.65
C LEU A 64 -8.01 -13.44 1.68
N GLN A 65 -7.00 -14.30 1.89
CA GLN A 65 -7.20 -15.76 1.97
C GLN A 65 -7.82 -16.19 3.29
N TYR A 66 -7.35 -15.65 4.42
CA TYR A 66 -7.74 -16.10 5.77
C TYR A 66 -8.93 -15.33 6.35
N ALA A 67 -9.02 -14.02 6.10
CA ALA A 67 -10.05 -13.16 6.66
C ALA A 67 -11.18 -12.82 5.68
N GLY A 68 -10.92 -13.00 4.38
CA GLY A 68 -11.86 -12.65 3.32
C GLY A 68 -11.74 -11.19 2.86
N ILE A 69 -12.43 -10.89 1.76
CA ILE A 69 -12.29 -9.58 1.06
C ILE A 69 -12.78 -8.44 1.94
N ILE A 70 -13.95 -8.60 2.55
CA ILE A 70 -14.63 -7.52 3.27
C ILE A 70 -13.84 -7.07 4.50
N LYS A 71 -13.39 -8.02 5.34
CA LYS A 71 -12.62 -7.71 6.55
C LYS A 71 -11.28 -7.07 6.19
N THR A 72 -10.66 -7.52 5.10
CA THR A 72 -9.39 -6.96 4.62
C THR A 72 -9.57 -5.53 4.11
N GLU A 73 -10.62 -5.25 3.35
CA GLU A 73 -10.96 -3.88 2.90
C GLU A 73 -11.22 -2.94 4.09
N ILE A 74 -11.93 -3.42 5.10
CA ILE A 74 -12.17 -2.63 6.32
C ILE A 74 -10.85 -2.32 7.02
N ALA A 75 -9.96 -3.30 7.17
CA ALA A 75 -8.65 -3.09 7.78
C ALA A 75 -7.81 -2.04 7.03
N GLN A 76 -7.82 -2.09 5.68
CA GLN A 76 -7.15 -1.07 4.86
C GLN A 76 -7.73 0.34 5.07
N ARG A 77 -9.05 0.47 5.12
CA ARG A 77 -9.67 1.79 5.32
C ARG A 77 -9.48 2.31 6.73
N LEU A 78 -9.47 1.43 7.74
CA LEU A 78 -9.15 1.80 9.12
C LEU A 78 -7.72 2.30 9.27
N SER A 79 -6.78 1.92 8.40
CA SER A 79 -5.40 2.44 8.43
C SER A 79 -5.34 3.95 8.27
N VAL A 80 -6.26 4.53 7.49
CA VAL A 80 -6.37 5.99 7.30
C VAL A 80 -6.63 6.71 8.61
N VAL A 81 -7.43 6.12 9.51
CA VAL A 81 -7.67 6.70 10.84
C VAL A 81 -6.38 6.76 11.64
N LEU A 82 -5.57 5.69 11.59
CA LEU A 82 -4.29 5.65 12.29
C LEU A 82 -3.27 6.64 11.68
N SER A 83 -3.26 6.78 10.34
CA SER A 83 -2.45 7.80 9.66
C SER A 83 -2.83 9.22 10.07
N LEU A 84 -4.13 9.51 10.18
CA LEU A 84 -4.64 10.81 10.60
C LEU A 84 -4.32 11.09 12.08
N LEU A 85 -4.46 10.11 12.96
CA LEU A 85 -4.03 10.23 14.35
C LEU A 85 -2.54 10.52 14.45
N SER A 86 -1.73 9.82 13.66
CA SER A 86 -0.29 10.08 13.58
C SER A 86 0.00 11.48 13.04
N ALA A 87 -0.78 11.97 12.07
CA ALA A 87 -0.65 13.32 11.55
C ALA A 87 -0.90 14.38 12.65
N PHE A 88 -1.88 14.14 13.51
CA PHE A 88 -2.16 15.03 14.64
C PHE A 88 -1.08 14.96 15.73
N PHE A 89 -0.73 13.75 16.19
CA PHE A 89 0.15 13.59 17.35
C PHE A 89 1.64 13.77 17.01
N ILE A 90 2.09 13.26 15.84
CA ILE A 90 3.50 13.27 15.45
C ILE A 90 3.84 14.54 14.68
N PHE A 91 2.99 14.92 13.71
CA PHE A 91 3.25 16.06 12.83
C PHE A 91 2.59 17.35 13.31
N GLN A 92 1.84 17.31 14.43
CA GLN A 92 1.16 18.47 15.03
C GLN A 92 0.32 19.27 14.02
N GLU A 93 -0.28 18.58 13.05
CA GLU A 93 -1.17 19.23 12.10
C GLU A 93 -2.42 19.75 12.78
N GLN A 94 -2.75 21.01 12.49
CA GLN A 94 -4.02 21.60 12.93
C GLN A 94 -5.15 21.05 12.04
N PHE A 95 -6.14 20.44 12.67
CA PHE A 95 -7.32 19.96 11.97
C PHE A 95 -8.37 21.07 11.91
N ASN A 96 -8.75 21.42 10.67
CA ASN A 96 -9.92 22.24 10.45
C ASN A 96 -11.19 21.41 10.75
N SER A 97 -12.27 22.08 11.14
CA SER A 97 -13.57 21.46 11.45
C SER A 97 -14.05 20.50 10.35
N LEU A 98 -13.81 20.83 9.07
CA LEU A 98 -14.13 19.95 7.94
C LEU A 98 -13.35 18.64 7.96
N LYS A 99 -12.07 18.66 8.34
CA LYS A 99 -11.25 17.42 8.46
C LYS A 99 -11.78 16.54 9.60
N ILE A 100 -12.15 17.13 10.73
CA ILE A 100 -12.71 16.40 11.89
C ILE A 100 -14.03 15.73 11.52
N ILE A 101 -14.92 16.45 10.84
CA ILE A 101 -16.19 15.89 10.36
C ILE A 101 -15.94 14.74 9.36
N GLY A 102 -15.01 14.91 8.42
CA GLY A 102 -14.64 13.87 7.47
C GLY A 102 -14.12 12.60 8.15
N ILE A 103 -13.27 12.74 9.17
CA ILE A 103 -12.77 11.62 9.97
C ILE A 103 -13.92 10.91 10.70
N ALA A 104 -14.80 11.67 11.35
CA ALA A 104 -15.94 11.11 12.07
C ALA A 104 -16.88 10.33 11.14
N LEU A 105 -17.18 10.89 9.96
CA LEU A 105 -17.99 10.22 8.93
C LEU A 105 -17.30 8.96 8.40
N GLY A 106 -15.97 9.01 8.16
CA GLY A 106 -15.19 7.85 7.71
C GLY A 106 -15.22 6.71 8.74
N ILE A 107 -15.03 7.02 10.01
CA ILE A 107 -15.12 6.05 11.12
C ILE A 107 -16.54 5.48 11.20
N ALA A 108 -17.57 6.33 11.16
CA ALA A 108 -18.96 5.88 11.18
C ALA A 108 -19.30 4.96 10.03
N ALA A 109 -18.82 5.25 8.81
CA ALA A 109 -19.00 4.38 7.64
C ALA A 109 -18.35 3.01 7.84
N VAL A 110 -17.11 2.96 8.36
CA VAL A 110 -16.41 1.70 8.64
C VAL A 110 -17.15 0.89 9.71
N ILE A 111 -17.58 1.54 10.78
CA ILE A 111 -18.37 0.91 11.85
C ILE A 111 -19.68 0.34 11.29
N SER A 112 -20.38 1.10 10.44
CA SER A 112 -21.62 0.66 9.79
C SER A 112 -21.42 -0.59 8.94
N ILE A 113 -20.32 -0.66 8.19
CA ILE A 113 -19.95 -1.83 7.37
C ILE A 113 -19.67 -3.05 8.27
N LEU A 114 -18.94 -2.86 9.37
CA LEU A 114 -18.65 -3.93 10.33
C LEU A 114 -19.92 -4.52 10.93
N PHE A 115 -20.86 -3.69 11.37
CA PHE A 115 -22.13 -4.16 11.93
C PHE A 115 -23.06 -4.80 10.90
N SER A 116 -23.07 -4.28 9.67
CA SER A 116 -23.89 -4.85 8.59
C SER A 116 -23.46 -6.29 8.24
N HIS A 117 -22.17 -6.59 8.30
CA HIS A 117 -21.64 -7.91 7.93
C HIS A 117 -21.60 -8.95 9.06
N GLN A 118 -21.74 -8.56 10.32
CA GLN A 118 -21.82 -9.53 11.42
C GLN A 118 -23.06 -10.45 11.31
N LYS A 119 -24.11 -10.01 10.62
CA LYS A 119 -25.32 -10.83 10.39
C LYS A 119 -25.17 -11.91 9.31
N ALA A 120 -24.13 -11.85 8.46
CA ALA A 120 -24.01 -12.72 7.29
C ALA A 120 -22.97 -13.87 7.45
N GLU A 121 -22.15 -13.88 8.48
CA GLU A 121 -21.06 -14.86 8.65
C GLU A 121 -21.10 -15.57 10.01
N THR A 122 -22.17 -16.32 10.28
CA THR A 122 -22.21 -17.32 11.36
C THR A 122 -21.53 -18.61 10.92
N GLY A 123 -20.21 -18.63 10.72
CA GLY A 123 -19.60 -19.89 10.31
C GLY A 123 -18.08 -19.94 10.12
N GLN A 124 -17.37 -18.84 10.09
CA GLN A 124 -15.90 -18.87 9.98
C GLN A 124 -15.25 -18.57 11.31
N SER A 125 -14.69 -19.63 11.91
CA SER A 125 -13.77 -19.55 13.05
C SER A 125 -12.77 -18.43 12.80
N SER A 126 -12.72 -17.46 13.72
CA SER A 126 -11.71 -16.42 13.73
C SER A 126 -10.33 -17.07 13.97
N SER A 127 -9.71 -17.51 12.90
CA SER A 127 -8.37 -18.07 12.97
C SER A 127 -7.43 -16.99 13.49
N LYS A 128 -6.57 -17.31 14.46
CA LYS A 128 -5.52 -16.41 14.95
C LYS A 128 -4.69 -15.83 13.80
N GLN A 129 -4.52 -16.60 12.73
CA GLN A 129 -3.84 -16.14 11.50
C GLN A 129 -4.60 -15.05 10.77
N ALA A 130 -5.94 -15.15 10.66
CA ALA A 130 -6.75 -14.10 10.04
C ALA A 130 -6.61 -12.78 10.79
N MET A 131 -6.70 -12.82 12.11
CA MET A 131 -6.55 -11.63 12.97
C MET A 131 -5.15 -11.02 12.86
N LEU A 132 -4.10 -11.85 12.84
CA LEU A 132 -2.72 -11.40 12.67
C LEU A 132 -2.54 -10.67 11.33
N TYR A 133 -2.98 -11.25 10.21
CA TYR A 133 -2.83 -10.61 8.90
C TYR A 133 -3.68 -9.35 8.74
N LEU A 134 -4.86 -9.29 9.36
CA LEU A 134 -5.66 -8.05 9.40
C LEU A 134 -4.94 -6.95 10.16
N ALA A 135 -4.34 -7.26 11.32
CA ALA A 135 -3.56 -6.30 12.10
C ALA A 135 -2.31 -5.84 11.32
N LEU A 136 -1.59 -6.76 10.67
CA LEU A 136 -0.42 -6.42 9.85
C LEU A 136 -0.79 -5.53 8.66
N VAL A 137 -1.92 -5.75 8.02
CA VAL A 137 -2.44 -4.89 6.96
C VAL A 137 -2.78 -3.51 7.51
N TRP A 138 -3.53 -3.45 8.61
CA TRP A 138 -3.92 -2.20 9.24
C TRP A 138 -2.73 -1.32 9.64
N PHE A 139 -1.79 -1.88 10.42
CA PHE A 139 -0.58 -1.16 10.83
C PHE A 139 0.35 -0.85 9.66
N GLY A 140 0.49 -1.80 8.74
CA GLY A 140 1.41 -1.66 7.63
C GLY A 140 1.03 -0.51 6.69
N TYR A 141 -0.23 -0.37 6.32
CA TYR A 141 -0.68 0.77 5.49
C TYR A 141 -0.50 2.09 6.23
N ALA A 142 -0.88 2.16 7.51
CA ALA A 142 -0.67 3.36 8.31
C ALA A 142 0.82 3.74 8.41
N LEU A 143 1.69 2.75 8.56
CA LEU A 143 3.14 2.98 8.63
C LEU A 143 3.69 3.50 7.30
N ILE A 144 3.23 2.99 6.14
CA ILE A 144 3.60 3.55 4.83
C ILE A 144 3.23 5.03 4.75
N ASP A 145 2.00 5.39 5.11
CA ASP A 145 1.53 6.76 5.04
C ASP A 145 2.37 7.69 5.94
N VAL A 146 2.66 7.26 7.17
CA VAL A 146 3.48 8.02 8.12
C VAL A 146 4.91 8.19 7.61
N LEU A 147 5.55 7.12 7.12
CA LEU A 147 6.91 7.20 6.61
C LEU A 147 7.01 8.04 5.34
N LEU A 148 6.03 7.93 4.44
CA LEU A 148 5.97 8.73 3.22
C LEU A 148 5.80 10.22 3.57
N LYS A 149 4.92 10.54 4.50
CA LYS A 149 4.72 11.89 4.99
C LYS A 149 5.98 12.44 5.68
N TYR A 150 6.65 11.63 6.48
CA TYR A 150 7.92 12.02 7.11
C TYR A 150 9.00 12.28 6.07
N THR A 151 9.10 11.45 5.03
CA THR A 151 10.05 11.63 3.92
C THR A 151 9.82 12.95 3.19
N THR A 152 8.56 13.30 2.91
CA THR A 152 8.22 14.59 2.28
C THR A 152 8.45 15.77 3.23
N GLY A 153 8.24 15.59 4.52
CA GLY A 153 8.54 16.60 5.56
C GLY A 153 10.03 16.92 5.67
N LEU A 154 10.91 16.01 5.26
CA LEU A 154 12.37 16.24 5.16
C LEU A 154 12.78 16.97 3.87
N GLY A 155 11.83 17.46 3.07
CA GLY A 155 12.08 18.22 1.85
C GLY A 155 12.20 17.40 0.56
N VAL A 156 11.99 16.08 0.62
CA VAL A 156 11.97 15.26 -0.60
C VAL A 156 10.61 15.44 -1.29
N GLN A 157 10.66 15.78 -2.57
CA GLN A 157 9.43 15.89 -3.36
C GLN A 157 8.67 14.56 -3.35
N PHE A 158 7.35 14.62 -3.17
CA PHE A 158 6.48 13.44 -3.11
C PHE A 158 6.68 12.52 -4.32
N ALA A 159 6.74 13.09 -5.52
CA ALA A 159 6.95 12.32 -6.76
C ALA A 159 8.28 11.57 -6.77
N VAL A 160 9.36 12.18 -6.25
CA VAL A 160 10.68 11.58 -6.13
C VAL A 160 10.65 10.44 -5.12
N ALA A 161 10.11 10.69 -3.92
CA ALA A 161 9.98 9.67 -2.88
C ALA A 161 9.17 8.46 -3.38
N LEU A 162 8.02 8.71 -4.03
CA LEU A 162 7.14 7.69 -4.59
C LEU A 162 7.84 6.85 -5.66
N ASN A 163 8.56 7.51 -6.58
CA ASN A 163 9.28 6.80 -7.65
C ASN A 163 10.41 5.94 -7.10
N LEU A 164 11.25 6.50 -6.21
CA LEU A 164 12.37 5.79 -5.61
C LEU A 164 11.92 4.59 -4.78
N MET A 165 10.83 4.71 -4.00
CA MET A 165 10.32 3.59 -3.23
C MET A 165 9.76 2.47 -4.12
N PHE A 166 9.12 2.80 -5.27
CA PHE A 166 8.65 1.79 -6.22
C PHE A 166 9.81 1.08 -6.92
N ILE A 167 10.86 1.81 -7.31
CA ILE A 167 12.08 1.23 -7.86
C ILE A 167 12.74 0.29 -6.85
N CYS A 168 12.88 0.74 -5.60
CA CYS A 168 13.44 -0.07 -4.52
C CYS A 168 12.59 -1.33 -4.27
N ALA A 169 11.26 -1.20 -4.19
CA ALA A 169 10.34 -2.32 -4.05
C ALA A 169 10.43 -3.31 -5.22
N PHE A 170 10.57 -2.81 -6.44
CA PHE A 170 10.77 -3.64 -7.63
C PHE A 170 12.07 -4.46 -7.54
N ILE A 171 13.21 -3.79 -7.25
CA ILE A 171 14.52 -4.44 -7.15
C ILE A 171 14.51 -5.51 -6.04
N LEU A 172 13.98 -5.18 -4.86
CA LEU A 172 13.93 -6.11 -3.73
C LEU A 172 13.00 -7.29 -4.00
N SER A 173 11.86 -7.05 -4.62
CA SER A 173 10.92 -8.13 -4.99
C SER A 173 11.53 -9.04 -6.08
N LEU A 174 12.25 -8.46 -7.03
CA LEU A 174 12.98 -9.19 -8.08
C LEU A 174 14.08 -10.06 -7.48
N ALA A 175 14.90 -9.48 -6.60
CA ALA A 175 15.97 -10.20 -5.89
C ALA A 175 15.41 -11.36 -5.05
N TYR A 176 14.29 -11.14 -4.38
CA TYR A 176 13.63 -12.19 -3.58
C TYR A 176 13.15 -13.37 -4.46
N ILE A 177 12.56 -13.10 -5.62
CA ILE A 177 12.17 -14.16 -6.57
C ILE A 177 13.39 -14.91 -7.11
N ALA A 178 14.45 -14.20 -7.48
CA ALA A 178 15.67 -14.79 -8.00
C ALA A 178 16.32 -15.76 -6.99
N ILE A 179 16.35 -15.38 -5.69
CA ILE A 179 16.86 -16.24 -4.62
C ILE A 179 15.92 -17.42 -4.35
N SER A 180 14.61 -17.22 -4.48
CA SER A 180 13.58 -18.21 -4.17
C SER A 180 13.41 -19.29 -5.25
N THR A 181 14.27 -19.30 -6.28
CA THR A 181 14.30 -20.27 -7.41
C THR A 181 12.95 -20.46 -8.12
N LYS A 182 12.07 -19.48 -8.04
CA LYS A 182 10.79 -19.55 -8.74
C LYS A 182 10.94 -19.08 -10.19
N THR A 183 10.39 -19.83 -11.10
CA THR A 183 10.40 -19.51 -12.54
C THR A 183 9.63 -18.21 -12.80
N MET A 184 10.30 -17.23 -13.41
CA MET A 184 9.74 -15.90 -13.72
C MET A 184 8.84 -15.87 -14.97
N GLY A 185 8.36 -16.98 -15.48
CA GLY A 185 7.96 -17.07 -16.89
C GLY A 185 6.46 -17.20 -17.19
N ASN A 186 5.55 -17.12 -16.26
CA ASN A 186 4.14 -17.25 -16.59
C ASN A 186 3.57 -15.93 -17.14
N LYS A 187 3.28 -15.89 -18.46
CA LYS A 187 2.72 -14.72 -19.17
C LYS A 187 1.47 -14.14 -18.48
N ASN A 188 0.65 -15.01 -17.91
CA ASN A 188 -0.57 -14.58 -17.21
C ASN A 188 -0.26 -13.80 -15.94
N ASN A 189 0.77 -14.19 -15.19
CA ASN A 189 1.20 -13.48 -13.99
C ASN A 189 1.80 -12.11 -14.33
N ILE A 190 2.56 -12.03 -15.42
CA ILE A 190 3.12 -10.77 -15.94
C ILE A 190 1.99 -9.82 -16.29
N LEU A 191 1.05 -10.24 -17.12
CA LEU A 191 -0.04 -9.39 -17.58
C LEU A 191 -0.93 -8.93 -16.41
N ALA A 192 -1.25 -9.85 -15.49
CA ALA A 192 -2.04 -9.52 -14.30
C ALA A 192 -1.29 -8.54 -13.37
N GLY A 193 0.03 -8.74 -13.18
CA GLY A 193 0.87 -7.84 -12.38
C GLY A 193 0.97 -6.45 -12.99
N LEU A 194 1.20 -6.34 -14.29
CA LEU A 194 1.22 -5.06 -15.00
C LEU A 194 -0.13 -4.34 -14.88
N GLY A 195 -1.24 -5.04 -15.08
CA GLY A 195 -2.58 -4.47 -14.91
C GLY A 195 -2.84 -3.97 -13.50
N LEU A 196 -2.42 -4.73 -12.48
CA LEU A 196 -2.50 -4.29 -11.08
C LEU A 196 -1.66 -3.03 -10.83
N GLY A 197 -0.47 -2.93 -11.42
CA GLY A 197 0.38 -1.75 -11.28
C GLY A 197 -0.21 -0.50 -11.91
N VAL A 198 -0.87 -0.63 -13.06
CA VAL A 198 -1.62 0.47 -13.68
C VAL A 198 -2.74 0.95 -12.75
N LEU A 199 -3.53 0.03 -12.19
CA LEU A 199 -4.62 0.37 -11.26
C LEU A 199 -4.10 0.98 -9.97
N ASN A 200 -3.02 0.45 -9.42
CA ASN A 200 -2.36 0.96 -8.22
C ASN A 200 -1.85 2.38 -8.45
N PHE A 201 -1.14 2.59 -9.56
CA PHE A 201 -0.66 3.92 -9.94
C PHE A 201 -1.81 4.90 -10.17
N ALA A 202 -2.87 4.49 -10.89
CA ALA A 202 -4.04 5.34 -11.15
C ALA A 202 -4.72 5.78 -9.83
N ASN A 203 -4.85 4.88 -8.86
CA ASN A 203 -5.37 5.20 -7.54
C ASN A 203 -4.52 6.29 -6.85
N ILE A 204 -3.20 6.14 -6.84
CA ILE A 204 -2.28 7.12 -6.24
C ILE A 204 -2.32 8.46 -7.00
N ALA A 205 -2.32 8.43 -8.33
CA ALA A 205 -2.38 9.63 -9.15
C ALA A 205 -3.67 10.43 -8.92
N LEU A 206 -4.81 9.75 -8.80
CA LEU A 206 -6.09 10.36 -8.46
C LEU A 206 -6.09 10.94 -7.04
N TYR A 207 -5.52 10.20 -6.07
CA TYR A 207 -5.38 10.68 -4.71
C TYR A 207 -4.54 11.96 -4.63
N VAL A 208 -3.39 11.98 -5.29
CA VAL A 208 -2.52 13.17 -5.35
C VAL A 208 -3.21 14.34 -6.03
N LYS A 209 -3.89 14.09 -7.16
CA LYS A 209 -4.62 15.15 -7.87
C LYS A 209 -5.74 15.75 -7.03
N ALA A 210 -6.44 14.92 -6.24
CA ALA A 210 -7.49 15.40 -5.33
C ALA A 210 -6.96 16.24 -4.16
N HIS A 211 -5.68 16.13 -3.81
CA HIS A 211 -5.06 16.92 -2.74
C HIS A 211 -4.39 18.21 -3.22
N ILE A 212 -4.18 18.36 -4.53
CA ILE A 212 -3.61 19.56 -5.14
C ILE A 212 -4.72 20.56 -5.56
N LEU A 213 -5.95 20.07 -5.69
CA LEU A 213 -7.15 20.89 -5.95
C LEU A 213 -7.80 21.32 -4.64
#